data_5b901b7a37661703d6479caa61704e68
#
_entry.id   5b901b7a37661703d6479caa61704e68
#
_cell.length_a   1.000
_cell.length_b   1.000
_cell.length_c   1.000
_cell.angle_alpha   90.00
_cell.angle_beta   90.00
_cell.angle_gamma   90.00
#
_symmetry.space_group_name_H-M   'P 1'
#
loop_
_entity.id
_entity.type
_entity.pdbx_description
1 polymer ?
#
loop_
_entity_poly.entity_id
_entity_poly.type
_entity_poly.pdbx_seq_one_letter_code
_entity_poly.pdbx_strand_id
1 'polypeptide(L)'
;MLLLGACQKKTDNDTTATYDPDAPTTQKSGNKENTSDSNTATVTIPEGYTLVKISWLMEDNGVCSSADFISAAQSYDLSKYGILADVKNAQNVCFPLEGYLFPATYTFKKNSDPTAVIDKLVETFQSRFTDDMKAKAASMGRSVHEVLTVASIIEKEAYTPEQRTLISSVLYNRLNTKKMKLQCDVTVKYCTGVIELQYPDKIDEYKYYYNTYRCQGLPAGPICNPGMESINAALQPDNTDYLYFVINTEPPYDSAFSASYDEHIENCTRMGYTAK
;
A
#
# COMPACT_ATOMS: atom_id res chain seq x y z
N MET A 1 25.09 -4.94 -3.07
CA MET A 1 23.69 -5.22 -2.70
C MET A 1 23.17 -3.95 -2.06
N LEU A 2 22.34 -3.22 -2.74
CA LEU A 2 22.09 -1.80 -2.53
C LEU A 2 20.62 -1.54 -2.29
N LEU A 3 20.34 -0.87 -1.22
CA LEU A 3 19.04 -0.65 -0.60
C LEU A 3 18.47 0.70 -1.02
N LEU A 4 17.26 0.73 -1.60
CA LEU A 4 16.36 1.86 -1.52
C LEU A 4 15.68 1.79 -0.15
N GLY A 5 15.72 2.86 0.63
CA GLY A 5 14.95 2.94 1.87
C GLY A 5 15.53 2.32 3.14
N ALA A 6 16.67 1.65 3.11
CA ALA A 6 17.34 1.20 4.34
C ALA A 6 18.59 2.02 4.65
N CYS A 7 18.44 3.33 4.73
CA CYS A 7 19.42 4.15 5.44
C CYS A 7 19.06 4.14 6.93
N GLN A 8 19.87 3.50 7.78
CA GLN A 8 19.67 3.58 9.22
C GLN A 8 20.33 4.85 9.78
N LYS A 9 19.56 5.64 10.55
CA LYS A 9 20.11 6.75 11.32
C LYS A 9 21.21 6.24 12.24
N LYS A 10 22.37 6.91 12.30
CA LYS A 10 23.36 6.69 13.34
C LYS A 10 22.74 7.06 14.68
N THR A 11 22.39 6.10 15.50
CA THR A 11 22.05 6.32 16.89
C THR A 11 23.21 5.82 17.76
N ASP A 12 23.88 6.74 18.45
CA ASP A 12 24.58 6.39 19.67
C ASP A 12 23.52 6.14 20.75
N ASN A 13 23.54 4.93 21.29
CA ASN A 13 22.69 4.38 22.35
C ASN A 13 21.40 3.68 21.95
N ASP A 14 21.49 2.39 22.18
CA ASP A 14 20.49 1.34 22.25
C ASP A 14 19.33 1.69 23.23
N THR A 15 18.21 2.12 22.68
CA THR A 15 16.87 1.95 23.25
C THR A 15 15.91 1.77 22.11
N THR A 16 15.59 0.52 21.82
CA THR A 16 14.64 0.07 20.83
C THR A 16 13.22 0.51 21.18
N ALA A 17 12.82 1.70 20.73
CA ALA A 17 11.43 1.98 20.49
C ALA A 17 11.23 1.86 18.98
N THR A 18 10.84 0.68 18.53
CA THR A 18 10.38 0.45 17.17
C THR A 18 9.06 1.20 16.99
N TYR A 19 9.10 2.34 16.32
CA TYR A 19 7.89 2.93 15.74
C TYR A 19 7.38 1.95 14.68
N ASP A 20 6.33 1.25 15.02
CA ASP A 20 5.57 0.44 14.09
C ASP A 20 4.48 1.34 13.49
N PRO A 21 4.63 1.83 12.22
CA PRO A 21 3.58 2.61 11.56
C PRO A 21 2.33 1.77 11.34
N ASP A 22 2.39 0.49 11.61
CA ASP A 22 1.31 -0.48 11.50
C ASP A 22 0.76 -0.93 12.87
N ALA A 23 1.27 -0.42 13.99
CA ALA A 23 0.69 -0.69 15.30
C ALA A 23 -0.73 -0.12 15.40
N PRO A 24 -1.68 -0.84 16.02
CA PRO A 24 -3.02 -0.33 16.22
C PRO A 24 -2.96 0.91 17.14
N THR A 25 -3.17 2.09 16.55
CA THR A 25 -3.34 3.32 17.33
C THR A 25 -4.68 3.24 18.03
N THR A 26 -4.66 2.94 19.32
CA THR A 26 -5.80 3.13 20.23
C THR A 26 -6.06 4.62 20.43
N GLN A 27 -6.47 5.32 19.38
CA GLN A 27 -7.13 6.61 19.55
C GLN A 27 -8.59 6.34 19.87
N LYS A 28 -8.90 6.40 21.16
CA LYS A 28 -10.28 6.60 21.60
C LYS A 28 -10.74 7.95 21.01
N SER A 29 -11.43 7.88 19.88
CA SER A 29 -12.17 9.03 19.33
C SER A 29 -13.22 9.43 20.34
N GLY A 30 -13.12 10.69 20.83
CA GLY A 30 -14.08 11.27 21.76
C GLY A 30 -15.47 11.26 21.13
N ASN A 31 -16.41 10.69 21.86
CA ASN A 31 -17.86 10.71 21.59
C ASN A 31 -18.33 12.13 21.28
N LYS A 32 -18.74 12.35 20.03
CA LYS A 32 -19.85 13.26 19.74
C LYS A 32 -21.09 12.39 19.59
N GLU A 33 -22.00 12.50 20.54
CA GLU A 33 -23.35 11.96 20.44
C GLU A 33 -24.04 12.56 19.21
N ASN A 34 -24.00 11.80 18.10
CA ASN A 34 -24.99 11.93 17.05
C ASN A 34 -25.99 10.79 17.27
N THR A 35 -27.28 11.11 17.35
CA THR A 35 -28.40 10.18 17.36
C THR A 35 -28.43 9.39 16.06
N SER A 36 -27.49 8.47 15.90
CA SER A 36 -27.46 7.46 14.84
C SER A 36 -28.39 6.32 15.27
N ASP A 37 -29.21 5.86 14.35
CA ASP A 37 -29.98 4.63 14.45
C ASP A 37 -29.10 3.55 15.11
N SER A 38 -29.54 2.95 16.21
CA SER A 38 -28.73 2.01 17.02
C SER A 38 -28.21 0.79 16.23
N ASN A 39 -28.70 0.59 15.00
CA ASN A 39 -28.42 -0.54 14.11
C ASN A 39 -27.39 -0.24 13.01
N THR A 40 -26.80 0.94 12.95
CA THR A 40 -25.77 1.28 11.96
C THR A 40 -24.46 1.70 12.61
N ALA A 41 -23.37 1.58 11.88
CA ALA A 41 -22.04 2.07 12.25
C ALA A 41 -21.46 2.91 11.10
N THR A 42 -20.89 4.07 11.43
CA THR A 42 -20.12 4.89 10.48
C THR A 42 -18.64 4.57 10.69
N VAL A 43 -18.01 4.05 9.65
CA VAL A 43 -16.63 3.56 9.66
C VAL A 43 -15.81 4.35 8.66
N THR A 44 -14.74 4.98 9.12
CA THR A 44 -13.75 5.63 8.25
C THR A 44 -12.57 4.70 8.04
N ILE A 45 -12.33 4.29 6.80
CA ILE A 45 -11.18 3.50 6.40
C ILE A 45 -10.07 4.49 5.99
N PRO A 46 -8.95 4.56 6.72
CA PRO A 46 -7.82 5.41 6.36
C PRO A 46 -7.12 4.90 5.10
N GLU A 47 -6.49 5.82 4.37
CA GLU A 47 -5.56 5.49 3.28
C GLU A 47 -4.38 4.66 3.83
N GLY A 48 -3.87 3.74 3.03
CA GLY A 48 -2.76 2.88 3.42
C GLY A 48 -3.14 1.69 4.34
N TYR A 49 -4.43 1.51 4.70
CA TYR A 49 -4.86 0.32 5.44
C TYR A 49 -4.79 -0.92 4.55
N THR A 50 -4.30 -2.02 5.14
CA THR A 50 -4.34 -3.34 4.50
C THR A 50 -5.73 -3.96 4.64
N LEU A 51 -6.05 -4.95 3.81
CA LEU A 51 -7.28 -5.73 3.91
C LEU A 51 -7.48 -6.29 5.33
N VAL A 52 -6.40 -6.77 5.96
CA VAL A 52 -6.44 -7.30 7.33
C VAL A 52 -6.77 -6.19 8.34
N LYS A 53 -6.20 -4.99 8.22
CA LYS A 53 -6.56 -3.86 9.09
C LYS A 53 -8.01 -3.40 8.88
N ILE A 54 -8.49 -3.43 7.64
CA ILE A 54 -9.89 -3.15 7.33
C ILE A 54 -10.80 -4.17 8.01
N SER A 55 -10.43 -5.46 8.00
CA SER A 55 -11.24 -6.50 8.67
C SER A 55 -11.36 -6.28 10.18
N TRP A 56 -10.27 -5.88 10.85
CA TRP A 56 -10.30 -5.52 12.27
C TRP A 56 -11.17 -4.29 12.53
N LEU A 57 -11.07 -3.28 11.65
CA LEU A 57 -11.88 -2.07 11.76
C LEU A 57 -13.38 -2.38 11.60
N MET A 58 -13.78 -3.34 10.74
CA MET A 58 -15.16 -3.79 10.61
C MET A 58 -15.65 -4.50 11.87
N GLU A 59 -14.82 -5.35 12.49
CA GLU A 59 -15.13 -6.04 13.73
C GLU A 59 -15.28 -5.09 14.90
N ASP A 60 -14.33 -4.16 15.09
CA ASP A 60 -14.34 -3.16 16.17
C ASP A 60 -15.60 -2.27 16.14
N ASN A 61 -16.17 -2.05 14.95
CA ASN A 61 -17.40 -1.28 14.78
C ASN A 61 -18.68 -2.14 14.73
N GLY A 62 -18.57 -3.45 14.94
CA GLY A 62 -19.70 -4.38 14.97
C GLY A 62 -20.37 -4.58 13.59
N VAL A 63 -19.66 -4.32 12.50
CA VAL A 63 -20.15 -4.48 11.13
C VAL A 63 -20.18 -5.96 10.74
N CYS A 64 -19.06 -6.67 10.88
CA CYS A 64 -18.94 -8.13 10.72
C CYS A 64 -17.66 -8.59 11.41
N SER A 65 -17.51 -9.92 11.63
CA SER A 65 -16.28 -10.43 12.22
C SER A 65 -15.10 -10.31 11.24
N SER A 66 -13.89 -10.11 11.78
CA SER A 66 -12.66 -10.06 10.99
C SER A 66 -12.42 -11.37 10.22
N ALA A 67 -12.67 -12.51 10.87
CA ALA A 67 -12.50 -13.82 10.26
C ALA A 67 -13.44 -14.03 9.06
N ASP A 68 -14.72 -13.65 9.20
CA ASP A 68 -15.70 -13.76 8.12
C ASP A 68 -15.38 -12.81 6.96
N PHE A 69 -14.93 -11.58 7.27
CA PHE A 69 -14.49 -10.62 6.25
C PHE A 69 -13.31 -11.14 5.43
N ILE A 70 -12.26 -11.67 6.08
CA ILE A 70 -11.09 -12.24 5.41
C ILE A 70 -11.50 -13.44 4.56
N SER A 71 -12.35 -14.34 5.10
CA SER A 71 -12.85 -15.52 4.39
C SER A 71 -13.66 -15.13 3.14
N ALA A 72 -14.55 -14.14 3.26
CA ALA A 72 -15.35 -13.63 2.15
C ALA A 72 -14.44 -12.96 1.08
N ALA A 73 -13.41 -12.21 1.50
CA ALA A 73 -12.46 -11.58 0.58
C ALA A 73 -11.62 -12.61 -0.18
N GLN A 74 -11.24 -13.72 0.44
CA GLN A 74 -10.47 -14.80 -0.20
C GLN A 74 -11.30 -15.61 -1.19
N SER A 75 -12.59 -15.78 -0.94
CA SER A 75 -13.53 -16.54 -1.79
C SER A 75 -14.36 -15.64 -2.70
N TYR A 76 -14.01 -14.34 -2.80
CA TYR A 76 -14.80 -13.36 -3.54
C TYR A 76 -14.84 -13.65 -5.04
N ASP A 77 -16.01 -13.51 -5.66
CA ASP A 77 -16.16 -13.63 -7.11
C ASP A 77 -15.56 -12.42 -7.84
N LEU A 78 -14.32 -12.54 -8.27
CA LEU A 78 -13.59 -11.49 -8.99
C LEU A 78 -14.20 -11.17 -10.38
N SER A 79 -15.16 -11.94 -10.87
CA SER A 79 -15.86 -11.65 -12.13
C SER A 79 -16.99 -10.62 -11.98
N LYS A 80 -17.39 -10.34 -10.74
CA LYS A 80 -18.53 -9.46 -10.43
C LYS A 80 -18.31 -8.01 -10.86
N TYR A 81 -17.07 -7.52 -10.79
CA TYR A 81 -16.72 -6.16 -11.16
C TYR A 81 -15.63 -6.13 -12.22
N GLY A 82 -15.85 -5.37 -13.29
CA GLY A 82 -14.89 -5.25 -14.38
C GLY A 82 -13.52 -4.69 -13.96
N ILE A 83 -13.48 -3.89 -12.89
CA ILE A 83 -12.25 -3.34 -12.33
C ILE A 83 -11.32 -4.42 -11.74
N LEU A 84 -11.85 -5.60 -11.42
CA LEU A 84 -11.09 -6.74 -10.86
C LEU A 84 -10.58 -7.69 -11.95
N ALA A 85 -10.79 -7.41 -13.23
CA ALA A 85 -10.46 -8.32 -14.33
C ALA A 85 -8.96 -8.71 -14.34
N ASP A 86 -8.09 -7.75 -14.04
CA ASP A 86 -6.64 -7.98 -14.02
C ASP A 86 -6.20 -8.89 -12.86
N VAL A 87 -6.84 -8.74 -11.69
CA VAL A 87 -6.56 -9.60 -10.52
C VAL A 87 -6.97 -11.04 -10.76
N LYS A 88 -8.08 -11.26 -11.46
CA LYS A 88 -8.55 -12.61 -11.79
C LYS A 88 -7.49 -13.45 -12.51
N ASN A 89 -6.63 -12.78 -13.28
CA ASN A 89 -5.56 -13.42 -14.04
C ASN A 89 -4.19 -13.31 -13.35
N ALA A 90 -4.09 -12.59 -12.24
CA ALA A 90 -2.84 -12.43 -11.51
C ALA A 90 -2.48 -13.72 -10.75
N GLN A 91 -1.21 -14.10 -10.84
CA GLN A 91 -0.69 -15.28 -10.14
C GLN A 91 0.00 -14.85 -8.83
N ASN A 92 0.01 -15.74 -7.85
CA ASN A 92 0.76 -15.56 -6.61
C ASN A 92 0.31 -14.36 -5.76
N VAL A 93 -0.90 -13.87 -5.95
CA VAL A 93 -1.50 -12.81 -5.14
C VAL A 93 -2.03 -13.40 -3.84
N CYS A 94 -1.55 -12.89 -2.70
CA CYS A 94 -1.95 -13.39 -1.37
C CYS A 94 -3.40 -12.99 -1.03
N PHE A 95 -3.72 -11.71 -1.22
CA PHE A 95 -5.04 -11.14 -0.99
C PHE A 95 -5.56 -10.51 -2.29
N PRO A 96 -6.45 -11.18 -3.02
CA PRO A 96 -6.92 -10.69 -4.33
C PRO A 96 -7.56 -9.30 -4.31
N LEU A 97 -8.16 -8.90 -3.20
CA LEU A 97 -8.82 -7.60 -3.04
C LEU A 97 -7.94 -6.52 -2.38
N GLU A 98 -6.68 -6.83 -2.04
CA GLU A 98 -5.76 -5.81 -1.55
C GLU A 98 -5.56 -4.71 -2.61
N GLY A 99 -5.70 -3.45 -2.21
CA GLY A 99 -5.65 -2.29 -3.11
C GLY A 99 -7.00 -1.89 -3.72
N TYR A 100 -8.04 -2.73 -3.63
CA TYR A 100 -9.35 -2.50 -4.23
C TYR A 100 -10.44 -2.11 -3.23
N LEU A 101 -10.15 -2.10 -1.94
CA LEU A 101 -11.06 -1.72 -0.86
C LEU A 101 -10.90 -0.23 -0.55
N PHE A 102 -11.60 0.63 -1.30
CA PHE A 102 -11.31 2.07 -1.35
C PHE A 102 -11.38 2.76 0.02
N PRO A 103 -10.37 3.56 0.41
CA PRO A 103 -10.36 4.34 1.64
C PRO A 103 -11.40 5.47 1.58
N ALA A 104 -12.36 5.45 2.49
CA ALA A 104 -13.40 6.48 2.62
C ALA A 104 -14.19 6.28 3.92
N THR A 105 -15.14 7.17 4.19
CA THR A 105 -16.12 7.00 5.27
C THR A 105 -17.39 6.33 4.74
N TYR A 106 -17.78 5.24 5.37
CA TYR A 106 -18.93 4.42 5.01
C TYR A 106 -19.91 4.29 6.17
N THR A 107 -21.18 4.12 5.85
CA THR A 107 -22.20 3.71 6.84
C THR A 107 -22.65 2.29 6.49
N PHE A 108 -22.54 1.39 7.45
CA PHE A 108 -22.96 -0.01 7.36
C PHE A 108 -24.03 -0.31 8.42
N LYS A 109 -24.83 -1.34 8.17
CA LYS A 109 -25.62 -1.96 9.23
C LYS A 109 -24.69 -2.80 10.10
N LYS A 110 -24.97 -2.88 11.40
CA LYS A 110 -24.30 -3.85 12.26
C LYS A 110 -24.73 -5.27 11.87
N ASN A 111 -23.83 -6.22 12.05
CA ASN A 111 -24.00 -7.61 11.63
C ASN A 111 -24.34 -7.75 10.13
N SER A 112 -23.70 -6.94 9.27
CA SER A 112 -23.82 -7.03 7.83
C SER A 112 -23.17 -8.29 7.28
N ASP A 113 -23.69 -8.79 6.15
CA ASP A 113 -23.00 -9.80 5.37
C ASP A 113 -21.63 -9.24 4.89
N PRO A 114 -20.51 -9.94 5.17
CA PRO A 114 -19.18 -9.49 4.76
C PRO A 114 -19.04 -9.27 3.25
N THR A 115 -19.70 -10.08 2.43
CA THR A 115 -19.69 -9.91 0.97
C THR A 115 -20.34 -8.60 0.56
N ALA A 116 -21.46 -8.22 1.20
CA ALA A 116 -22.12 -6.95 0.92
C ALA A 116 -21.26 -5.74 1.37
N VAL A 117 -20.49 -5.89 2.44
CA VAL A 117 -19.52 -4.87 2.87
C VAL A 117 -18.42 -4.72 1.81
N ILE A 118 -17.82 -5.82 1.37
CA ILE A 118 -16.79 -5.83 0.32
C ILE A 118 -17.31 -5.22 -0.97
N ASP A 119 -18.52 -5.60 -1.41
CA ASP A 119 -19.17 -5.03 -2.58
C ASP A 119 -19.15 -3.50 -2.55
N LYS A 120 -19.57 -2.92 -1.43
CA LYS A 120 -19.63 -1.46 -1.28
C LYS A 120 -18.25 -0.80 -1.40
N LEU A 121 -17.21 -1.43 -0.88
CA LEU A 121 -15.84 -0.93 -0.97
C LEU A 121 -15.31 -1.00 -2.41
N VAL A 122 -15.53 -2.12 -3.10
CA VAL A 122 -15.11 -2.33 -4.49
C VAL A 122 -15.91 -1.44 -5.46
N GLU A 123 -17.23 -1.29 -5.27
CA GLU A 123 -18.06 -0.37 -6.04
C GLU A 123 -17.57 1.07 -5.93
N THR A 124 -17.21 1.48 -4.70
CA THR A 124 -16.65 2.82 -4.49
C THR A 124 -15.34 2.97 -5.25
N PHE A 125 -14.44 2.00 -5.18
CA PHE A 125 -13.21 2.03 -5.97
C PHE A 125 -13.50 2.11 -7.48
N GLN A 126 -14.37 1.24 -8.01
CA GLN A 126 -14.74 1.25 -9.42
C GLN A 126 -15.31 2.60 -9.88
N SER A 127 -16.08 3.28 -9.03
CA SER A 127 -16.62 4.61 -9.32
C SER A 127 -15.56 5.72 -9.29
N ARG A 128 -14.50 5.54 -8.49
CA ARG A 128 -13.41 6.52 -8.34
C ARG A 128 -12.32 6.35 -9.39
N PHE A 129 -12.08 5.12 -9.83
CA PHE A 129 -11.10 4.83 -10.88
C PHE A 129 -11.77 4.98 -12.26
N THR A 130 -11.73 6.20 -12.80
CA THR A 130 -12.48 6.61 -13.99
C THR A 130 -11.97 5.95 -15.27
N ASP A 131 -12.75 6.03 -16.36
CA ASP A 131 -12.34 5.52 -17.67
C ASP A 131 -11.12 6.30 -18.23
N ASP A 132 -10.98 7.59 -17.92
CA ASP A 132 -9.78 8.35 -18.27
C ASP A 132 -8.54 7.80 -17.54
N MET A 133 -8.67 7.40 -16.27
CA MET A 133 -7.59 6.77 -15.53
C MET A 133 -7.22 5.40 -16.11
N LYS A 134 -8.21 4.59 -16.52
CA LYS A 134 -7.97 3.32 -17.23
C LYS A 134 -7.25 3.55 -18.56
N ALA A 135 -7.71 4.54 -19.34
CA ALA A 135 -7.07 4.92 -20.59
C ALA A 135 -5.62 5.41 -20.38
N LYS A 136 -5.38 6.17 -19.30
CA LYS A 136 -4.04 6.61 -18.93
C LYS A 136 -3.14 5.43 -18.56
N ALA A 137 -3.61 4.50 -17.72
CA ALA A 137 -2.88 3.26 -17.39
C ALA A 137 -2.51 2.48 -18.66
N ALA A 138 -3.48 2.26 -19.54
CA ALA A 138 -3.26 1.57 -20.81
C ALA A 138 -2.24 2.29 -21.71
N SER A 139 -2.25 3.63 -21.76
CA SER A 139 -1.26 4.42 -22.51
C SER A 139 0.17 4.28 -21.96
N MET A 140 0.30 3.96 -20.67
CA MET A 140 1.58 3.65 -20.01
C MET A 140 1.99 2.18 -20.19
N GLY A 141 1.17 1.36 -20.87
CA GLY A 141 1.37 -0.09 -21.00
C GLY A 141 1.20 -0.83 -19.67
N ARG A 142 0.34 -0.33 -18.78
CA ARG A 142 0.09 -0.88 -17.45
C ARG A 142 -1.36 -1.31 -17.28
N SER A 143 -1.57 -2.41 -16.56
CA SER A 143 -2.88 -2.81 -16.08
C SER A 143 -3.30 -1.97 -14.86
N VAL A 144 -4.60 -1.98 -14.53
CA VAL A 144 -5.10 -1.35 -13.28
C VAL A 144 -4.41 -1.95 -12.07
N HIS A 145 -4.21 -3.27 -12.05
CA HIS A 145 -3.53 -3.98 -10.97
C HIS A 145 -2.08 -3.51 -10.77
N GLU A 146 -1.33 -3.32 -11.85
CA GLU A 146 0.04 -2.79 -11.79
C GLU A 146 0.07 -1.34 -11.28
N VAL A 147 -0.87 -0.49 -11.73
CA VAL A 147 -0.99 0.90 -11.24
C VAL A 147 -1.27 0.92 -9.74
N LEU A 148 -2.21 0.10 -9.26
CA LEU A 148 -2.52 0.00 -7.83
C LEU A 148 -1.34 -0.54 -7.02
N THR A 149 -0.59 -1.49 -7.59
CA THR A 149 0.62 -2.01 -6.95
C THR A 149 1.66 -0.92 -6.76
N VAL A 150 1.91 -0.10 -7.79
CA VAL A 150 2.79 1.08 -7.68
C VAL A 150 2.24 2.09 -6.68
N ALA A 151 0.94 2.42 -6.77
CA ALA A 151 0.29 3.37 -5.86
C ALA A 151 0.39 2.94 -4.39
N SER A 152 0.25 1.64 -4.11
CA SER A 152 0.37 1.12 -2.75
C SER A 152 1.78 1.23 -2.17
N ILE A 153 2.82 1.15 -3.00
CA ILE A 153 4.20 1.39 -2.61
C ILE A 153 4.39 2.89 -2.33
N ILE A 154 3.92 3.76 -3.24
CA ILE A 154 3.98 5.22 -3.06
C ILE A 154 3.28 5.63 -1.75
N GLU A 155 2.10 5.07 -1.46
CA GLU A 155 1.33 5.34 -0.25
C GLU A 155 2.11 5.05 1.04
N LYS A 156 2.97 4.03 1.00
CA LYS A 156 3.76 3.60 2.16
C LYS A 156 5.15 4.25 2.25
N GLU A 157 5.62 4.89 1.17
CA GLU A 157 6.95 5.54 1.11
C GLU A 157 6.86 7.06 1.22
N ALA A 158 5.77 7.70 0.74
CA ALA A 158 5.65 9.15 0.68
C ALA A 158 5.07 9.74 1.98
N TYR A 159 5.65 10.83 2.44
CA TYR A 159 5.16 11.62 3.58
C TYR A 159 4.56 12.97 3.14
N THR A 160 4.90 13.45 1.95
CA THR A 160 4.35 14.71 1.39
C THR A 160 3.79 14.49 -0.01
N PRO A 161 2.87 15.36 -0.49
CA PRO A 161 2.32 15.26 -1.84
C PRO A 161 3.40 15.30 -2.94
N GLU A 162 4.42 16.15 -2.78
CA GLU A 162 5.49 16.36 -3.76
C GLU A 162 6.37 15.12 -3.92
N GLN A 163 6.54 14.35 -2.85
CA GLN A 163 7.32 13.12 -2.90
C GLN A 163 6.65 12.04 -3.75
N ARG A 164 5.31 12.01 -3.84
CA ARG A 164 4.57 10.92 -4.51
C ARG A 164 4.92 10.80 -5.99
N THR A 165 4.95 11.89 -6.73
CA THR A 165 5.25 11.87 -8.18
C THR A 165 6.71 11.58 -8.47
N LEU A 166 7.62 12.05 -7.60
CA LEU A 166 9.06 11.75 -7.68
C LEU A 166 9.34 10.26 -7.36
N ILE A 167 8.73 9.71 -6.31
CA ILE A 167 8.84 8.27 -5.99
C ILE A 167 8.29 7.44 -7.15
N SER A 168 7.13 7.83 -7.69
CA SER A 168 6.54 7.19 -8.87
C SER A 168 7.54 7.15 -10.04
N SER A 169 8.20 8.28 -10.33
CA SER A 169 9.23 8.35 -11.36
C SER A 169 10.37 7.35 -11.10
N VAL A 170 10.91 7.30 -9.87
CA VAL A 170 11.96 6.35 -9.51
C VAL A 170 11.51 4.90 -9.70
N LEU A 171 10.29 4.56 -9.27
CA LEU A 171 9.77 3.20 -9.41
C LEU A 171 9.69 2.79 -10.89
N TYR A 172 9.12 3.64 -11.75
CA TYR A 172 9.03 3.35 -13.18
C TYR A 172 10.39 3.34 -13.89
N ASN A 173 11.31 4.22 -13.53
CA ASN A 173 12.67 4.23 -14.08
C ASN A 173 13.40 2.91 -13.75
N ARG A 174 13.24 2.40 -12.52
CA ARG A 174 13.79 1.09 -12.12
C ARG A 174 13.13 -0.07 -12.86
N LEU A 175 11.79 -0.05 -13.01
CA LEU A 175 11.06 -1.07 -13.78
C LEU A 175 11.51 -1.14 -15.23
N ASN A 176 11.87 0.00 -15.84
CA ASN A 176 12.34 0.12 -17.20
C ASN A 176 13.85 -0.20 -17.34
N THR A 177 14.59 -0.25 -16.24
CA THR A 177 16.02 -0.55 -16.24
C THR A 177 16.26 -2.05 -16.08
N LYS A 178 16.87 -2.69 -17.09
CA LYS A 178 17.14 -4.14 -17.08
C LYS A 178 17.90 -4.54 -15.82
N LYS A 179 17.42 -5.60 -15.16
CA LYS A 179 18.01 -6.20 -13.95
C LYS A 179 17.97 -5.33 -12.69
N MET A 180 17.42 -4.13 -12.73
CA MET A 180 17.21 -3.34 -11.52
C MET A 180 15.97 -3.83 -10.80
N LYS A 181 16.09 -4.04 -9.48
CA LYS A 181 14.97 -4.44 -8.62
C LYS A 181 14.41 -3.20 -7.90
N LEU A 182 13.16 -3.22 -7.49
CA LEU A 182 12.56 -2.07 -6.80
C LEU A 182 13.16 -1.83 -5.43
N GLN A 183 13.44 -2.87 -4.66
CA GLN A 183 14.10 -2.82 -3.34
C GLN A 183 13.42 -1.89 -2.32
N CYS A 184 12.10 -1.93 -2.26
CA CYS A 184 11.28 -1.15 -1.33
C CYS A 184 11.06 -1.93 -0.03
N ASP A 185 11.50 -1.38 1.12
CA ASP A 185 11.38 -2.00 2.44
C ASP A 185 9.92 -2.25 2.83
N VAL A 186 9.01 -1.38 2.42
CA VAL A 186 7.57 -1.49 2.69
C VAL A 186 6.97 -2.81 2.18
N THR A 187 7.53 -3.37 1.11
CA THR A 187 7.09 -4.67 0.58
C THR A 187 7.55 -5.84 1.46
N VAL A 188 8.72 -5.71 2.09
CA VAL A 188 9.20 -6.70 3.08
C VAL A 188 8.39 -6.62 4.35
N LYS A 189 8.09 -5.41 4.83
CA LYS A 189 7.22 -5.19 6.00
C LYS A 189 5.82 -5.77 5.78
N TYR A 190 5.26 -5.66 4.58
CA TYR A 190 4.00 -6.31 4.23
C TYR A 190 4.08 -7.84 4.34
N CYS A 191 5.18 -8.45 3.88
CA CYS A 191 5.39 -9.90 4.04
C CYS A 191 5.36 -10.31 5.51
N THR A 192 6.13 -9.64 6.38
CA THR A 192 6.29 -10.02 7.80
C THR A 192 5.14 -9.54 8.68
N GLY A 193 4.58 -8.36 8.40
CA GLY A 193 3.53 -7.75 9.22
C GLY A 193 2.10 -8.13 8.81
N VAL A 194 1.89 -8.66 7.62
CA VAL A 194 0.55 -9.00 7.13
C VAL A 194 0.45 -10.45 6.67
N ILE A 195 1.27 -10.86 5.70
CA ILE A 195 1.16 -12.21 5.12
C ILE A 195 1.54 -13.26 6.15
N GLU A 196 2.66 -13.10 6.86
CA GLU A 196 3.14 -14.07 7.85
C GLU A 196 2.16 -14.22 9.02
N LEU A 197 1.53 -13.12 9.45
CA LEU A 197 0.51 -13.16 10.51
C LEU A 197 -0.74 -13.94 10.10
N GLN A 198 -1.15 -13.86 8.84
CA GLN A 198 -2.37 -14.52 8.36
C GLN A 198 -2.11 -15.94 7.83
N TYR A 199 -0.93 -16.17 7.26
CA TYR A 199 -0.56 -17.42 6.60
C TYR A 199 0.89 -17.82 6.95
N PRO A 200 1.19 -18.12 8.23
CA PRO A 200 2.55 -18.47 8.66
C PRO A 200 3.12 -19.68 7.90
N ASP A 201 2.28 -20.65 7.55
CA ASP A 201 2.68 -21.85 6.82
C ASP A 201 2.94 -21.61 5.31
N LYS A 202 2.51 -20.45 4.78
CA LYS A 202 2.64 -20.08 3.35
C LYS A 202 3.59 -18.91 3.13
N ILE A 203 4.20 -18.37 4.18
CA ILE A 203 5.04 -17.15 4.06
C ILE A 203 6.21 -17.37 3.09
N ASP A 204 6.83 -18.54 3.08
CA ASP A 204 7.97 -18.82 2.19
C ASP A 204 7.58 -18.82 0.72
N GLU A 205 6.33 -19.21 0.40
CA GLU A 205 5.76 -19.14 -0.95
C GLU A 205 5.58 -17.66 -1.37
N TYR A 206 4.86 -16.86 -0.58
CA TYR A 206 4.56 -15.47 -0.92
C TYR A 206 5.75 -14.52 -0.80
N LYS A 207 6.69 -14.78 0.10
CA LYS A 207 7.87 -13.94 0.35
C LYS A 207 8.72 -13.73 -0.90
N TYR A 208 8.77 -14.71 -1.81
CA TYR A 208 9.46 -14.54 -3.07
C TYR A 208 8.76 -13.51 -3.97
N TYR A 209 7.44 -13.52 -4.02
CA TYR A 209 6.64 -12.72 -4.94
C TYR A 209 6.39 -11.29 -4.45
N TYR A 210 6.46 -11.04 -3.15
CA TYR A 210 6.24 -9.70 -2.58
C TYR A 210 7.55 -8.99 -2.18
N ASN A 211 8.64 -9.71 -1.91
CA ASN A 211 9.90 -9.09 -1.52
C ASN A 211 10.63 -8.53 -2.74
N THR A 212 10.57 -7.21 -2.92
CA THR A 212 11.18 -6.51 -4.06
C THR A 212 12.71 -6.47 -4.05
N TYR A 213 13.37 -7.03 -3.05
CA TYR A 213 14.80 -7.38 -3.08
C TYR A 213 15.06 -8.72 -3.77
N ARG A 214 14.03 -9.56 -3.92
CA ARG A 214 14.11 -10.92 -4.50
C ARG A 214 13.44 -11.00 -5.85
N CYS A 215 12.17 -10.56 -5.95
CA CYS A 215 11.45 -10.60 -7.23
C CYS A 215 12.01 -9.58 -8.21
N GLN A 216 11.80 -9.84 -9.49
CA GLN A 216 12.09 -8.89 -10.57
C GLN A 216 10.80 -8.17 -10.94
N GLY A 217 10.85 -6.84 -11.07
CA GLY A 217 9.68 -6.02 -11.39
C GLY A 217 8.83 -5.71 -10.17
N LEU A 218 7.51 -5.61 -10.37
CA LEU A 218 6.54 -5.35 -9.32
C LEU A 218 6.34 -6.57 -8.42
N PRO A 219 5.96 -6.37 -7.15
CA PRO A 219 5.40 -7.46 -6.35
C PRO A 219 4.11 -7.99 -6.99
N ALA A 220 3.67 -9.18 -6.56
CA ALA A 220 2.49 -9.85 -7.13
C ALA A 220 1.19 -9.05 -7.06
N GLY A 221 1.11 -8.11 -6.13
CA GLY A 221 -0.04 -7.21 -5.99
C GLY A 221 0.21 -6.07 -5.01
N PRO A 222 -0.81 -5.23 -4.78
CA PRO A 222 -0.75 -4.14 -3.82
C PRO A 222 -0.42 -4.60 -2.40
N ILE A 223 0.17 -3.71 -1.62
CA ILE A 223 0.57 -3.94 -0.22
C ILE A 223 -0.27 -3.14 0.79
N CYS A 224 -1.23 -2.38 0.30
CA CYS A 224 -2.26 -1.66 1.06
C CYS A 224 -3.32 -1.12 0.11
N ASN A 225 -4.37 -0.50 0.65
CA ASN A 225 -5.38 0.23 -0.12
C ASN A 225 -4.97 1.71 -0.21
N PRO A 226 -4.48 2.18 -1.36
CA PRO A 226 -3.95 3.54 -1.52
C PRO A 226 -5.07 4.57 -1.65
N GLY A 227 -4.76 5.82 -1.26
CA GLY A 227 -5.59 6.98 -1.52
C GLY A 227 -5.50 7.46 -2.98
N MET A 228 -6.41 8.38 -3.35
CA MET A 228 -6.46 8.92 -4.71
C MET A 228 -5.19 9.69 -5.10
N GLU A 229 -4.52 10.34 -4.15
CA GLU A 229 -3.28 11.06 -4.44
C GLU A 229 -2.17 10.12 -4.89
N SER A 230 -2.00 8.97 -4.23
CA SER A 230 -1.01 7.95 -4.61
C SER A 230 -1.38 7.26 -5.93
N ILE A 231 -2.68 7.04 -6.19
CA ILE A 231 -3.16 6.49 -7.47
C ILE A 231 -2.87 7.49 -8.61
N ASN A 232 -3.16 8.77 -8.41
CA ASN A 232 -2.86 9.82 -9.39
C ASN A 232 -1.36 9.94 -9.65
N ALA A 233 -0.53 9.89 -8.61
CA ALA A 233 0.92 9.91 -8.76
C ALA A 233 1.45 8.68 -9.54
N ALA A 234 0.87 7.50 -9.32
CA ALA A 234 1.19 6.30 -10.10
C ALA A 234 0.81 6.44 -11.58
N LEU A 235 -0.25 7.18 -11.89
CA LEU A 235 -0.69 7.46 -13.27
C LEU A 235 0.05 8.64 -13.93
N GLN A 236 0.66 9.51 -13.14
CA GLN A 236 1.33 10.72 -13.60
C GLN A 236 2.66 10.92 -12.90
N PRO A 237 3.64 10.01 -13.14
CA PRO A 237 4.99 10.17 -12.60
C PRO A 237 5.64 11.43 -13.15
N ASP A 238 6.53 12.05 -12.34
CA ASP A 238 7.40 13.09 -12.84
C ASP A 238 8.35 12.55 -13.92
N ASN A 239 8.70 13.39 -14.87
CA ASN A 239 9.65 13.03 -15.91
C ASN A 239 11.08 13.31 -15.45
N THR A 240 11.68 12.36 -14.75
CA THR A 240 13.07 12.43 -14.25
C THR A 240 13.88 11.20 -14.69
N ASP A 241 15.18 11.25 -14.48
CA ASP A 241 16.09 10.11 -14.62
C ASP A 241 16.48 9.49 -13.28
N TYR A 242 15.81 9.88 -12.19
CA TYR A 242 16.12 9.40 -10.84
C TYR A 242 15.91 7.89 -10.71
N LEU A 243 16.88 7.25 -10.05
CA LEU A 243 16.88 5.83 -9.74
C LEU A 243 16.91 5.55 -8.24
N TYR A 244 17.21 6.56 -7.43
CA TYR A 244 17.38 6.43 -5.98
C TYR A 244 16.69 7.58 -5.26
N PHE A 245 16.25 7.29 -4.03
CA PHE A 245 15.79 8.32 -3.11
C PHE A 245 16.14 7.96 -1.67
N VAL A 246 16.20 8.96 -0.83
CA VAL A 246 16.24 8.87 0.63
C VAL A 246 15.27 9.89 1.20
N ILE A 247 14.48 9.48 2.19
CA ILE A 247 13.47 10.32 2.83
C ILE A 247 13.67 10.25 4.34
N ASN A 248 13.66 11.41 5.00
CA ASN A 248 13.64 11.48 6.44
C ASN A 248 12.23 11.15 6.94
N THR A 249 12.12 10.19 7.87
CA THR A 249 10.85 9.77 8.45
C THR A 249 10.32 10.69 9.54
N GLU A 250 11.12 11.69 9.93
CA GLU A 250 10.76 12.71 10.91
C GLU A 250 10.51 14.05 10.22
N PRO A 251 9.57 14.88 10.71
CA PRO A 251 9.40 16.24 10.19
C PRO A 251 10.70 17.03 10.18
N PRO A 252 10.97 17.84 9.13
CA PRO A 252 10.07 18.23 8.04
C PRO A 252 9.97 17.24 6.86
N TYR A 253 10.35 15.95 7.02
CA TYR A 253 10.31 14.92 5.99
C TYR A 253 11.17 15.23 4.76
N ASP A 254 12.37 15.80 5.01
CA ASP A 254 13.32 16.08 3.93
C ASP A 254 13.57 14.87 3.06
N SER A 255 13.73 15.11 1.77
CA SER A 255 13.99 14.06 0.80
C SER A 255 15.08 14.46 -0.19
N ALA A 256 15.76 13.47 -0.74
CA ALA A 256 16.71 13.68 -1.83
C ALA A 256 16.57 12.54 -2.85
N PHE A 257 16.61 12.92 -4.12
CA PHE A 257 16.48 12.03 -5.27
C PHE A 257 17.75 12.12 -6.11
N SER A 258 18.18 11.01 -6.73
CA SER A 258 19.41 10.97 -7.51
C SER A 258 19.34 9.94 -8.65
N ALA A 259 20.05 10.23 -9.73
CA ALA A 259 20.17 9.35 -10.88
C ALA A 259 21.32 8.33 -10.73
N SER A 260 22.36 8.67 -9.95
CA SER A 260 23.52 7.81 -9.71
C SER A 260 23.57 7.29 -8.27
N TYR A 261 24.24 6.14 -8.11
CA TYR A 261 24.46 5.56 -6.80
C TYR A 261 25.41 6.40 -5.92
N ASP A 262 26.44 6.98 -6.52
CA ASP A 262 27.42 7.79 -5.79
C ASP A 262 26.75 9.03 -5.18
N GLU A 263 25.90 9.73 -5.94
CA GLU A 263 25.08 10.84 -5.46
C GLU A 263 24.10 10.39 -4.36
N HIS A 264 23.52 9.17 -4.49
CA HIS A 264 22.66 8.62 -3.43
C HIS A 264 23.42 8.43 -2.12
N ILE A 265 24.65 7.90 -2.15
CA ILE A 265 25.52 7.78 -0.96
C ILE A 265 25.78 9.15 -0.33
N GLU A 266 26.08 10.17 -1.13
CA GLU A 266 26.29 11.54 -0.65
C GLU A 266 25.02 12.10 0.01
N ASN A 267 23.85 11.90 -0.62
CA ASN A 267 22.56 12.30 -0.08
C ASN A 267 22.24 11.61 1.25
N CYS A 268 22.45 10.29 1.34
CA CYS A 268 22.28 9.53 2.57
C CYS A 268 23.19 10.11 3.68
N THR A 269 24.46 10.32 3.38
CA THR A 269 25.43 10.86 4.35
C THR A 269 25.02 12.25 4.84
N ARG A 270 24.62 13.13 3.92
CA ARG A 270 24.14 14.49 4.24
C ARG A 270 22.91 14.47 5.13
N MET A 271 22.00 13.50 4.95
CA MET A 271 20.79 13.35 5.73
C MET A 271 21.00 12.53 7.02
N GLY A 272 22.24 12.14 7.36
CA GLY A 272 22.59 11.43 8.58
C GLY A 272 22.30 9.92 8.54
N TYR A 273 22.15 9.34 7.34
CA TYR A 273 21.98 7.92 7.14
C TYR A 273 23.28 7.25 6.68
N THR A 274 23.41 5.97 6.99
CA THR A 274 24.48 5.14 6.44
C THR A 274 23.88 4.34 5.27
N ALA A 275 24.41 4.55 4.07
CA ALA A 275 24.04 3.70 2.93
C ALA A 275 24.60 2.29 3.16
N LYS A 276 23.77 1.28 2.96
CA LYS A 276 24.13 -0.13 3.13
C LYS A 276 24.34 -0.79 1.78
#